data_fb19474ad70435110173b3698c4f7952
#
_entry.id   fb19474ad70435110173b3698c4f7952
#
_cell.length_a   1.000
_cell.length_b   1.000
_cell.length_c   1.000
_cell.angle_alpha   90.00
_cell.angle_beta   90.00
_cell.angle_gamma   90.00
#
_symmetry.space_group_name_H-M   'P 1'
#
loop_
_entity.id
_entity.type
_entity.pdbx_description
1 polymer ?
#
loop_
_entity_poly.entity_id
_entity_poly.type
_entity_poly.pdbx_seq_one_letter_code
_entity_poly.pdbx_strand_id
1 'polypeptide(L)'
;LKPGDYVVHENHGLGIYRGIEKIEVDKVTKDYMKISYADNGVLYIPVGQMNLIQKYAGADAKKPKLNKLGTAQWSRTKSQVKKAVQAVAQDLVDLYAVRQQSDGFVYGPDTVWQKEFEEMFPFEETEDQIQAIEDTKRDMESTKIMDRLICGDVGYGKTEIAIRAAFKAVQEGKQVVYLVPTTILAQQHYNTFVQ
;
A
#
# COMPACT_ATOMS: atom_id res chain seq x y z
N LEU A 1 10.25 1.00 19.95
CA LEU A 1 9.84 2.25 20.57
C LEU A 1 10.95 2.75 21.50
N LYS A 2 11.26 4.05 21.44
CA LYS A 2 12.22 4.72 22.35
C LYS A 2 11.46 5.80 23.12
N PRO A 3 11.81 6.09 24.40
CA PRO A 3 11.24 7.21 25.11
C PRO A 3 11.39 8.52 24.32
N GLY A 4 10.28 9.23 24.15
CA GLY A 4 10.17 10.41 23.29
C GLY A 4 9.52 10.16 21.93
N ASP A 5 9.37 8.90 21.50
CA ASP A 5 8.65 8.59 20.26
C ASP A 5 7.18 8.99 20.37
N TYR A 6 6.65 9.56 19.28
CA TYR A 6 5.20 9.73 19.12
C TYR A 6 4.57 8.39 18.81
N VAL A 7 3.48 8.07 19.51
CA VAL A 7 2.75 6.81 19.38
C VAL A 7 1.26 7.05 19.28
N VAL A 8 0.56 6.21 18.56
CA VAL A 8 -0.90 6.24 18.44
C VAL A 8 -1.46 5.01 19.16
N HIS A 9 -2.29 5.25 20.15
CA HIS A 9 -3.09 4.21 20.79
C HIS A 9 -4.43 4.11 20.10
N GLU A 10 -4.89 2.89 19.82
CA GLU A 10 -6.13 2.64 19.07
C GLU A 10 -7.35 3.39 19.64
N ASN A 11 -7.47 3.46 20.97
CA ASN A 11 -8.63 4.06 21.64
C ASN A 11 -8.40 5.48 22.18
N HIS A 12 -7.16 5.91 22.32
CA HIS A 12 -6.81 7.19 22.96
C HIS A 12 -6.10 8.18 22.05
N GLY A 13 -5.67 7.74 20.86
CA GLY A 13 -5.02 8.60 19.87
C GLY A 13 -3.56 8.88 20.16
N LEU A 14 -3.08 10.03 19.71
CA LEU A 14 -1.68 10.39 19.67
C LEU A 14 -1.18 10.85 21.04
N GLY A 15 -0.12 10.20 21.51
CA GLY A 15 0.63 10.52 22.71
C GLY A 15 2.14 10.40 22.51
N ILE A 16 2.91 10.58 23.57
CA ILE A 16 4.36 10.41 23.60
C ILE A 16 4.71 9.26 24.54
N TYR A 17 5.41 8.26 24.02
CA TYR A 17 5.93 7.15 24.81
C TYR A 17 7.03 7.64 25.76
N ARG A 18 6.93 7.26 27.04
CA ARG A 18 7.85 7.67 28.11
C ARG A 18 8.72 6.56 28.67
N GLY A 19 8.50 5.34 28.22
CA GLY A 19 9.21 4.17 28.72
C GLY A 19 8.31 3.18 29.46
N ILE A 20 8.94 2.21 30.11
CA ILE A 20 8.25 1.19 30.93
C ILE A 20 8.45 1.55 32.40
N GLU A 21 7.37 1.49 33.18
CA GLU A 21 7.38 1.65 34.62
C GLU A 21 6.78 0.41 35.29
N LYS A 22 7.37 -0.01 36.39
CA LYS A 22 6.82 -1.06 37.23
C LYS A 22 5.79 -0.46 38.19
N ILE A 23 4.59 -0.96 38.14
CA ILE A 23 3.48 -0.51 38.99
C ILE A 23 2.98 -1.70 39.78
N GLU A 24 2.83 -1.53 41.09
CA GLU A 24 2.20 -2.51 41.95
C GLU A 24 0.70 -2.25 42.03
N VAL A 25 -0.08 -3.25 41.62
CA VAL A 25 -1.55 -3.26 41.73
C VAL A 25 -1.93 -4.54 42.46
N ASP A 26 -2.68 -4.43 43.56
CA ASP A 26 -3.13 -5.56 44.37
C ASP A 26 -1.98 -6.50 44.82
N LYS A 27 -0.86 -5.94 45.24
CA LYS A 27 0.38 -6.64 45.65
C LYS A 27 1.06 -7.45 44.53
N VAL A 28 0.68 -7.20 43.26
CA VAL A 28 1.33 -7.77 42.08
C VAL A 28 2.02 -6.66 41.31
N THR A 29 3.33 -6.78 41.15
CA THR A 29 4.11 -5.84 40.33
C THR A 29 4.05 -6.25 38.87
N LYS A 30 3.61 -5.33 38.00
CA LYS A 30 3.55 -5.53 36.55
C LYS A 30 4.23 -4.39 35.81
N ASP A 31 4.74 -4.70 34.62
CA ASP A 31 5.33 -3.71 33.73
C ASP A 31 4.25 -3.02 32.91
N TYR A 32 4.28 -1.68 32.92
CA TYR A 32 3.37 -0.83 32.17
C TYR A 32 4.14 0.12 31.26
N MET A 33 3.66 0.29 30.05
CA MET A 33 4.10 1.36 29.16
C MET A 33 3.43 2.66 29.57
N LYS A 34 4.23 3.71 29.77
CA LYS A 34 3.77 5.06 30.11
C LYS A 34 3.67 5.91 28.85
N ILE A 35 2.51 6.50 28.60
CA ILE A 35 2.26 7.40 27.48
C ILE A 35 1.73 8.72 28.02
N SER A 36 2.37 9.83 27.63
CA SER A 36 1.94 11.19 27.97
C SER A 36 1.06 11.76 26.87
N TYR A 37 -0.01 12.42 27.27
CA TYR A 37 -0.98 13.10 26.42
C TYR A 37 -1.05 14.59 26.69
N ALA A 38 -1.90 15.32 25.97
CA ALA A 38 -2.13 16.75 26.24
C ALA A 38 -2.64 16.98 27.67
N ASP A 39 -2.45 18.19 28.18
CA ASP A 39 -2.89 18.64 29.50
C ASP A 39 -2.40 17.75 30.66
N ASN A 40 -1.14 17.31 30.57
CA ASN A 40 -0.50 16.42 31.55
C ASN A 40 -1.22 15.08 31.77
N GLY A 41 -2.06 14.65 30.81
CA GLY A 41 -2.66 13.33 30.82
C GLY A 41 -1.61 12.24 30.71
N VAL A 42 -1.76 11.17 31.51
CA VAL A 42 -0.88 10.00 31.48
C VAL A 42 -1.71 8.74 31.41
N LEU A 43 -1.33 7.83 30.53
CA LEU A 43 -1.95 6.52 30.39
C LEU A 43 -0.89 5.44 30.64
N TYR A 44 -1.25 4.48 31.46
CA TYR A 44 -0.45 3.29 31.73
C TYR A 44 -1.10 2.07 31.05
N ILE A 45 -0.38 1.40 30.20
CA ILE A 45 -0.86 0.27 29.41
C ILE A 45 -0.01 -0.94 29.78
N PRO A 46 -0.62 -2.07 30.14
CA PRO A 46 0.12 -3.32 30.38
C PRO A 46 0.95 -3.70 29.16
N VAL A 47 2.19 -4.13 29.33
CA VAL A 47 3.08 -4.52 28.22
C VAL A 47 2.43 -5.61 27.34
N GLY A 48 1.60 -6.47 27.90
CA GLY A 48 0.85 -7.47 27.14
C GLY A 48 -0.18 -6.90 26.13
N GLN A 49 -0.48 -5.59 26.19
CA GLN A 49 -1.38 -4.88 25.26
C GLN A 49 -0.63 -3.98 24.28
N MET A 50 0.64 -4.28 24.00
CA MET A 50 1.49 -3.50 23.08
C MET A 50 0.95 -3.46 21.65
N ASN A 51 0.14 -4.44 21.26
CA ASN A 51 -0.55 -4.50 19.97
C ASN A 51 -1.53 -3.32 19.72
N LEU A 52 -2.00 -2.66 20.79
CA LEU A 52 -2.87 -1.49 20.69
C LEU A 52 -2.12 -0.18 20.39
N ILE A 53 -0.78 -0.23 20.30
CA ILE A 53 0.07 0.94 20.14
C ILE A 53 0.90 0.78 18.86
N GLN A 54 0.91 1.84 18.04
CA GLN A 54 1.74 1.92 16.85
C GLN A 54 2.63 3.16 16.92
N LYS A 55 3.85 3.05 16.39
CA LYS A 55 4.71 4.22 16.22
C LYS A 55 4.09 5.17 15.19
N TYR A 56 4.00 6.45 15.53
CA TYR A 56 3.54 7.46 14.58
C TYR A 56 4.58 7.65 13.47
N ALA A 57 4.16 7.46 12.24
CA ALA A 57 4.98 7.56 11.04
C ALA A 57 4.57 8.78 10.17
N GLY A 58 4.26 9.91 10.79
CA GLY A 58 3.90 11.12 10.04
C GLY A 58 5.08 11.67 9.25
N ALA A 59 4.83 12.04 8.01
CA ALA A 59 5.82 12.61 7.09
C ALA A 59 6.10 14.11 7.34
N ASP A 60 5.34 14.75 8.23
CA ASP A 60 5.40 16.21 8.41
C ASP A 60 6.53 16.63 9.33
N ALA A 61 7.27 17.65 8.90
CA ALA A 61 8.31 18.32 9.70
C ALA A 61 7.77 19.05 10.95
N LYS A 62 6.45 19.13 11.12
CA LYS A 62 5.81 19.77 12.28
C LYS A 62 5.49 18.75 13.35
N LYS A 63 5.76 19.12 14.61
CA LYS A 63 5.38 18.30 15.76
C LYS A 63 3.86 18.10 15.79
N PRO A 64 3.37 16.86 15.79
CA PRO A 64 1.94 16.62 15.78
C PRO A 64 1.30 17.03 17.12
N LYS A 65 0.04 17.45 17.07
CA LYS A 65 -0.72 17.84 18.25
C LYS A 65 -1.20 16.60 19.02
N LEU A 66 -0.85 16.53 20.30
CA LEU A 66 -1.27 15.43 21.16
C LEU A 66 -2.79 15.44 21.41
N ASN A 67 -3.37 14.27 21.52
CA ASN A 67 -4.76 14.13 21.93
C ASN A 67 -4.91 14.33 23.44
N LYS A 68 -6.12 14.70 23.86
CA LYS A 68 -6.51 14.83 25.28
C LYS A 68 -7.29 13.59 25.70
N LEU A 69 -6.87 12.96 26.81
CA LEU A 69 -7.56 11.81 27.39
C LEU A 69 -8.97 12.19 27.89
N GLY A 70 -9.89 11.22 27.81
CA GLY A 70 -11.26 11.41 28.31
C GLY A 70 -12.14 12.33 27.48
N THR A 71 -11.69 12.73 26.26
CA THR A 71 -12.48 13.55 25.33
C THR A 71 -12.93 12.76 24.09
N ALA A 72 -13.99 13.22 23.43
CA ALA A 72 -14.45 12.65 22.18
C ALA A 72 -13.60 13.03 20.97
N GLN A 73 -12.46 13.72 21.14
CA GLN A 73 -11.65 14.23 20.05
C GLN A 73 -11.13 13.10 19.14
N TRP A 74 -10.57 12.05 19.72
CA TRP A 74 -10.04 10.92 18.94
C TRP A 74 -11.13 10.12 18.23
N SER A 75 -12.25 9.86 18.89
CA SER A 75 -13.38 9.16 18.27
C SER A 75 -13.99 9.97 17.12
N ARG A 76 -14.05 11.30 17.23
CA ARG A 76 -14.48 12.18 16.13
C ARG A 76 -13.50 12.10 14.95
N THR A 77 -12.20 12.16 15.22
CA THR A 77 -11.17 12.03 14.17
C THR A 77 -11.30 10.69 13.44
N LYS A 78 -11.41 9.58 14.19
CA LYS A 78 -11.62 8.25 13.58
C LYS A 78 -12.90 8.20 12.73
N SER A 79 -14.00 8.76 13.22
CA SER A 79 -15.27 8.80 12.49
C SER A 79 -15.20 9.62 11.20
N GLN A 80 -14.50 10.76 11.21
CA GLN A 80 -14.29 11.58 10.03
C GLN A 80 -13.44 10.84 8.98
N VAL A 81 -12.34 10.21 9.39
CA VAL A 81 -11.49 9.41 8.49
C VAL A 81 -12.28 8.24 7.91
N LYS A 82 -13.05 7.52 8.75
CA LYS A 82 -13.89 6.41 8.28
C LYS A 82 -14.89 6.86 7.21
N LYS A 83 -15.55 8.01 7.40
CA LYS A 83 -16.49 8.56 6.40
C LYS A 83 -15.78 8.93 5.10
N ALA A 84 -14.59 9.55 5.18
CA ALA A 84 -13.80 9.90 4.00
C ALA A 84 -13.37 8.64 3.23
N VAL A 85 -12.89 7.61 3.92
CA VAL A 85 -12.54 6.32 3.32
C VAL A 85 -13.74 5.63 2.69
N GLN A 86 -14.92 5.68 3.33
CA GLN A 86 -16.14 5.12 2.75
C GLN A 86 -16.56 5.82 1.45
N ALA A 87 -16.40 7.15 1.36
CA ALA A 87 -16.69 7.88 0.13
C ALA A 87 -15.76 7.43 -1.02
N VAL A 88 -14.45 7.36 -0.75
CA VAL A 88 -13.48 6.85 -1.74
C VAL A 88 -13.79 5.40 -2.15
N ALA A 89 -14.16 4.55 -1.18
CA ALA A 89 -14.52 3.17 -1.46
C ALA A 89 -15.77 3.08 -2.36
N GLN A 90 -16.77 3.96 -2.16
CA GLN A 90 -17.96 4.00 -3.00
C GLN A 90 -17.60 4.38 -4.44
N ASP A 91 -16.79 5.44 -4.63
CA ASP A 91 -16.33 5.86 -5.96
C ASP A 91 -15.59 4.73 -6.70
N LEU A 92 -14.77 3.96 -5.97
CA LEU A 92 -14.07 2.80 -6.54
C LEU A 92 -15.02 1.66 -6.91
N VAL A 93 -16.04 1.37 -6.09
CA VAL A 93 -17.06 0.36 -6.39
C VAL A 93 -17.86 0.74 -7.64
N ASP A 94 -18.26 2.01 -7.76
CA ASP A 94 -18.99 2.51 -8.91
C ASP A 94 -18.15 2.42 -10.20
N LEU A 95 -16.87 2.81 -10.13
CA LEU A 95 -15.92 2.67 -11.23
C LEU A 95 -15.73 1.20 -11.64
N TYR A 96 -15.60 0.31 -10.65
CA TYR A 96 -15.48 -1.13 -10.90
C TYR A 96 -16.73 -1.72 -11.56
N ALA A 97 -17.91 -1.30 -11.13
CA ALA A 97 -19.18 -1.72 -11.73
C ALA A 97 -19.29 -1.28 -13.20
N VAL A 98 -18.89 -0.03 -13.52
CA VAL A 98 -18.85 0.46 -14.91
C VAL A 98 -17.88 -0.37 -15.75
N ARG A 99 -16.69 -0.68 -15.24
CA ARG A 99 -15.72 -1.53 -15.95
C ARG A 99 -16.28 -2.92 -16.25
N GLN A 100 -16.97 -3.52 -15.29
CA GLN A 100 -17.57 -4.86 -15.47
C GLN A 100 -18.69 -4.92 -16.49
N GLN A 101 -19.37 -3.80 -16.73
CA GLN A 101 -20.44 -3.67 -17.71
C GLN A 101 -19.94 -3.24 -19.10
N SER A 102 -18.67 -2.88 -19.21
CA SER A 102 -18.08 -2.41 -20.47
C SER A 102 -17.24 -3.51 -21.09
N ASP A 103 -17.31 -3.64 -22.41
CA ASP A 103 -16.42 -4.51 -23.16
C ASP A 103 -15.05 -3.85 -23.34
N GLY A 104 -14.00 -4.62 -23.10
CA GLY A 104 -12.63 -4.23 -23.35
C GLY A 104 -12.22 -4.46 -24.80
N PHE A 105 -11.08 -3.89 -25.19
CA PHE A 105 -10.43 -4.26 -26.43
C PHE A 105 -9.82 -5.67 -26.26
N VAL A 106 -10.12 -6.56 -27.19
CA VAL A 106 -9.59 -7.92 -27.21
C VAL A 106 -8.32 -7.94 -28.06
N TYR A 107 -7.19 -8.19 -27.41
CA TYR A 107 -5.91 -8.35 -28.10
C TYR A 107 -5.82 -9.69 -28.80
N GLY A 108 -5.13 -9.74 -29.93
CA GLY A 108 -4.85 -11.00 -30.63
C GLY A 108 -3.86 -11.90 -29.90
N PRO A 109 -3.67 -13.16 -30.34
CA PRO A 109 -2.64 -14.02 -29.81
C PRO A 109 -1.23 -13.45 -30.09
N ASP A 110 -0.23 -13.94 -29.36
CA ASP A 110 1.14 -13.47 -29.50
C ASP A 110 1.65 -13.62 -30.93
N THR A 111 2.15 -12.50 -31.46
CA THR A 111 2.80 -12.47 -32.77
C THR A 111 4.23 -13.05 -32.70
N VAL A 112 4.86 -13.28 -33.85
CA VAL A 112 6.28 -13.65 -33.91
C VAL A 112 7.15 -12.58 -33.22
N TRP A 113 6.82 -11.30 -33.40
CA TRP A 113 7.54 -10.19 -32.80
C TRP A 113 7.44 -10.16 -31.27
N GLN A 114 6.28 -10.55 -30.71
CA GLN A 114 6.12 -10.69 -29.27
C GLN A 114 7.05 -11.78 -28.73
N LYS A 115 7.14 -12.90 -29.41
CA LYS A 115 8.01 -14.02 -29.00
C LYS A 115 9.48 -13.64 -29.10
N GLU A 116 9.92 -13.04 -30.21
CA GLU A 116 11.28 -12.55 -30.38
C GLU A 116 11.65 -11.53 -29.31
N PHE A 117 10.74 -10.60 -28.97
CA PHE A 117 10.93 -9.64 -27.92
C PHE A 117 11.11 -10.31 -26.55
N GLU A 118 10.31 -11.33 -26.24
CA GLU A 118 10.41 -12.05 -24.98
C GLU A 118 11.66 -12.91 -24.89
N GLU A 119 12.15 -13.47 -26.00
CA GLU A 119 13.40 -14.21 -26.09
C GLU A 119 14.65 -13.31 -25.89
N MET A 120 14.52 -11.99 -26.07
CA MET A 120 15.60 -11.03 -25.76
C MET A 120 15.84 -10.83 -24.28
N PHE A 121 14.95 -11.31 -23.41
CA PHE A 121 15.12 -11.21 -21.97
C PHE A 121 16.34 -12.02 -21.53
N PRO A 122 17.33 -11.40 -20.85
CA PRO A 122 18.63 -12.02 -20.62
C PRO A 122 18.67 -13.03 -19.47
N PHE A 123 17.53 -13.27 -18.80
CA PHE A 123 17.42 -14.15 -17.64
C PHE A 123 16.38 -15.24 -17.90
N GLU A 124 16.48 -16.33 -17.15
CA GLU A 124 15.41 -17.33 -17.09
C GLU A 124 14.30 -16.83 -16.18
N GLU A 125 13.06 -16.91 -16.64
CA GLU A 125 11.89 -16.58 -15.83
C GLU A 125 11.64 -17.65 -14.78
N THR A 126 11.23 -17.21 -13.60
CA THR A 126 10.72 -18.13 -12.58
C THR A 126 9.32 -18.63 -12.96
N GLU A 127 8.89 -19.77 -12.41
CA GLU A 127 7.55 -20.31 -12.62
C GLU A 127 6.44 -19.29 -12.32
N ASP A 128 6.60 -18.52 -11.23
CA ASP A 128 5.64 -17.47 -10.86
C ASP A 128 5.61 -16.30 -11.86
N GLN A 129 6.77 -15.92 -12.43
CA GLN A 129 6.83 -14.92 -13.49
C GLN A 129 6.14 -15.40 -14.75
N ILE A 130 6.39 -16.62 -15.19
CA ILE A 130 5.72 -17.24 -16.35
C ILE A 130 4.21 -17.24 -16.12
N GLN A 131 3.75 -17.71 -14.98
CA GLN A 131 2.33 -17.73 -14.65
C GLN A 131 1.70 -16.33 -14.68
N ALA A 132 2.38 -15.32 -14.12
CA ALA A 132 1.90 -13.95 -14.11
C ALA A 132 1.85 -13.33 -15.52
N ILE A 133 2.80 -13.66 -16.39
CA ILE A 133 2.83 -13.26 -17.81
C ILE A 133 1.65 -13.88 -18.56
N GLU A 134 1.47 -15.19 -18.43
CA GLU A 134 0.38 -15.92 -19.09
C GLU A 134 -1.00 -15.42 -18.64
N ASP A 135 -1.17 -15.20 -17.33
CA ASP A 135 -2.42 -14.67 -16.78
C ASP A 135 -2.71 -13.26 -17.31
N THR A 136 -1.69 -12.41 -17.40
CA THR A 136 -1.83 -11.06 -17.94
C THR A 136 -2.23 -11.09 -19.41
N LYS A 137 -1.57 -11.92 -20.22
CA LYS A 137 -1.90 -12.11 -21.64
C LYS A 137 -3.32 -12.64 -21.82
N ARG A 138 -3.72 -13.62 -21.01
CA ARG A 138 -5.07 -14.19 -21.03
C ARG A 138 -6.14 -13.13 -20.73
N ASP A 139 -5.89 -12.26 -19.75
CA ASP A 139 -6.79 -11.16 -19.46
C ASP A 139 -6.88 -10.16 -20.63
N MET A 140 -5.75 -9.82 -21.27
CA MET A 140 -5.72 -8.94 -22.44
C MET A 140 -6.45 -9.53 -23.65
N GLU A 141 -6.42 -10.85 -23.80
CA GLU A 141 -7.09 -11.59 -24.87
C GLU A 141 -8.58 -11.89 -24.58
N SER A 142 -9.08 -11.43 -23.43
CA SER A 142 -10.49 -11.56 -23.05
C SER A 142 -11.30 -10.30 -23.40
N THR A 143 -12.62 -10.44 -23.41
CA THR A 143 -13.55 -9.31 -23.58
C THR A 143 -13.63 -8.40 -22.35
N LYS A 144 -13.17 -8.87 -21.20
CA LYS A 144 -13.20 -8.10 -19.96
C LYS A 144 -12.07 -7.09 -19.93
N ILE A 145 -12.36 -5.88 -19.45
CA ILE A 145 -11.31 -4.90 -19.18
C ILE A 145 -10.41 -5.43 -18.06
N MET A 146 -9.13 -5.61 -18.38
CA MET A 146 -8.14 -6.12 -17.43
C MET A 146 -7.93 -5.13 -16.28
N ASP A 147 -7.97 -5.63 -15.06
CA ASP A 147 -7.59 -4.93 -13.83
C ASP A 147 -6.87 -5.95 -12.94
N ARG A 148 -5.55 -6.09 -13.14
CA ARG A 148 -4.74 -7.14 -12.52
C ARG A 148 -3.69 -6.54 -11.59
N LEU A 149 -3.67 -7.01 -10.36
CA LEU A 149 -2.63 -6.70 -9.38
C LEU A 149 -1.52 -7.77 -9.46
N ILE A 150 -0.29 -7.33 -9.73
CA ILE A 150 0.91 -8.19 -9.67
C ILE A 150 1.64 -7.92 -8.35
N CYS A 151 1.66 -8.93 -7.49
CA CYS A 151 2.34 -8.89 -6.20
C CYS A 151 3.69 -9.60 -6.28
N GLY A 152 4.71 -9.01 -5.70
CA GLY A 152 6.05 -9.61 -5.60
C GLY A 152 7.01 -8.69 -4.86
N ASP A 153 8.06 -9.24 -4.28
CA ASP A 153 9.08 -8.48 -3.58
C ASP A 153 9.88 -7.56 -4.51
N VAL A 154 10.68 -6.67 -3.93
CA VAL A 154 11.57 -5.78 -4.67
C VAL A 154 12.63 -6.60 -5.41
N GLY A 155 12.83 -6.32 -6.71
CA GLY A 155 13.81 -7.03 -7.53
C GLY A 155 13.31 -8.31 -8.21
N TYR A 156 12.06 -8.73 -8.00
CA TYR A 156 11.49 -9.95 -8.60
C TYR A 156 10.90 -9.75 -10.00
N GLY A 157 11.37 -8.77 -10.75
CA GLY A 157 11.06 -8.64 -12.18
C GLY A 157 9.63 -8.25 -12.52
N LYS A 158 8.85 -7.64 -11.59
CA LYS A 158 7.48 -7.16 -11.87
C LYS A 158 7.39 -6.24 -13.08
N THR A 159 8.43 -5.45 -13.32
CA THR A 159 8.52 -4.54 -14.46
C THR A 159 8.53 -5.30 -15.78
N GLU A 160 9.17 -6.46 -15.85
CA GLU A 160 9.21 -7.29 -17.05
C GLU A 160 7.81 -7.72 -17.51
N ILE A 161 6.96 -8.12 -16.57
CA ILE A 161 5.57 -8.47 -16.87
C ILE A 161 4.83 -7.28 -17.49
N ALA A 162 5.03 -6.08 -16.92
CA ALA A 162 4.42 -4.86 -17.43
C ALA A 162 4.94 -4.46 -18.82
N ILE A 163 6.23 -4.66 -19.10
CA ILE A 163 6.85 -4.35 -20.40
C ILE A 163 6.29 -5.28 -21.48
N ARG A 164 6.15 -6.58 -21.22
CA ARG A 164 5.56 -7.54 -22.16
C ARG A 164 4.11 -7.21 -22.49
N ALA A 165 3.33 -6.84 -21.49
CA ALA A 165 1.96 -6.36 -21.71
C ALA A 165 1.91 -5.06 -22.51
N ALA A 166 2.82 -4.12 -22.23
CA ALA A 166 2.92 -2.87 -22.96
C ALA A 166 3.30 -3.10 -24.42
N PHE A 167 4.26 -3.97 -24.70
CA PHE A 167 4.68 -4.32 -26.05
C PHE A 167 3.52 -4.93 -26.85
N LYS A 168 2.78 -5.88 -26.27
CA LYS A 168 1.57 -6.47 -26.85
C LYS A 168 0.53 -5.39 -27.20
N ALA A 169 0.32 -4.43 -26.32
CA ALA A 169 -0.64 -3.35 -26.56
C ALA A 169 -0.20 -2.42 -27.70
N VAL A 170 1.08 -2.08 -27.78
CA VAL A 170 1.62 -1.22 -28.84
C VAL A 170 1.55 -1.90 -30.21
N GLN A 171 1.77 -3.21 -30.30
CA GLN A 171 1.64 -3.95 -31.56
C GLN A 171 0.23 -3.87 -32.17
N GLU A 172 -0.77 -3.79 -31.31
CA GLU A 172 -2.18 -3.59 -31.72
C GLU A 172 -2.56 -2.11 -31.91
N GLY A 173 -1.56 -1.22 -31.98
CA GLY A 173 -1.74 0.21 -32.19
C GLY A 173 -2.33 0.96 -31.00
N LYS A 174 -2.27 0.41 -29.80
CA LYS A 174 -2.76 1.04 -28.58
C LYS A 174 -1.68 1.89 -27.92
N GLN A 175 -2.09 2.95 -27.24
CA GLN A 175 -1.21 3.76 -26.41
C GLN A 175 -1.08 3.15 -25.01
N VAL A 176 0.12 3.22 -24.46
CA VAL A 176 0.43 2.75 -23.09
C VAL A 176 0.84 3.93 -22.23
N VAL A 177 0.28 4.02 -21.03
CA VAL A 177 0.67 5.00 -20.01
C VAL A 177 1.24 4.24 -18.82
N TYR A 178 2.50 4.54 -18.48
CA TYR A 178 3.19 3.91 -17.36
C TYR A 178 3.33 4.92 -16.20
N LEU A 179 2.50 4.75 -15.16
CA LEU A 179 2.45 5.65 -14.01
C LEU A 179 3.43 5.19 -12.93
N VAL A 180 4.22 6.12 -12.41
CA VAL A 180 5.20 5.87 -11.34
C VAL A 180 5.18 6.98 -10.29
N PRO A 181 5.57 6.71 -9.03
CA PRO A 181 5.43 7.67 -7.94
C PRO A 181 6.47 8.81 -7.97
N THR A 182 7.59 8.66 -8.70
CA THR A 182 8.67 9.65 -8.71
C THR A 182 9.28 9.85 -10.10
N THR A 183 9.82 11.04 -10.36
CA THR A 183 10.52 11.36 -11.62
C THR A 183 11.78 10.50 -11.82
N ILE A 184 12.45 10.08 -10.75
CA ILE A 184 13.62 9.20 -10.81
C ILE A 184 13.22 7.84 -11.36
N LEU A 185 12.13 7.27 -10.85
CA LEU A 185 11.58 6.01 -11.35
C LEU A 185 11.08 6.15 -12.79
N ALA A 186 10.46 7.27 -13.15
CA ALA A 186 10.06 7.54 -14.53
C ALA A 186 11.25 7.47 -15.48
N GLN A 187 12.37 8.10 -15.13
CA GLN A 187 13.59 8.06 -15.94
C GLN A 187 14.19 6.65 -16.03
N GLN A 188 14.19 5.90 -14.92
CA GLN A 188 14.68 4.51 -14.91
C GLN A 188 13.83 3.63 -15.85
N HIS A 189 12.51 3.69 -15.74
CA HIS A 189 11.62 2.92 -16.60
C HIS A 189 11.71 3.36 -18.06
N TYR A 190 11.82 4.67 -18.33
CA TYR A 190 12.06 5.15 -19.69
C TYR A 190 13.30 4.50 -20.31
N ASN A 191 14.42 4.49 -19.59
CA ASN A 191 15.65 3.87 -20.08
C ASN A 191 15.45 2.37 -20.34
N THR A 192 14.68 1.66 -19.51
CA THR A 192 14.37 0.24 -19.70
C THR A 192 13.49 -0.01 -20.93
N PHE A 193 12.55 0.90 -21.22
CA PHE A 193 11.67 0.76 -22.39
C PHE A 193 12.35 1.13 -23.74
N VAL A 194 13.46 1.86 -23.71
CA VAL A 194 14.19 2.30 -24.93
C VAL A 194 15.30 1.31 -25.33
N GLN A 195 15.72 0.44 -24.42
CA GLN A 195 16.69 -0.63 -24.68
C GLN A 195 16.06 -1.78 -25.48
#